data_e7292d4b4ef114bf07a408edce925b9e
#
_entry.id   e7292d4b4ef114bf07a408edce925b9e
#
_cell.length_a   1.000
_cell.length_b   1.000
_cell.length_c   1.000
_cell.angle_alpha   90.00
_cell.angle_beta   90.00
_cell.angle_gamma   90.00
#
_symmetry.space_group_name_H-M   'P 1'
#
loop_
_entity.id
_entity.type
_entity.pdbx_description
1 polymer ?
#
loop_
_entity_poly.entity_id
_entity_poly.type
_entity_poly.pdbx_seq_one_letter_code
_entity_poly.pdbx_strand_id
1 'polypeptide(L)'
;MEKDQKDMISEIIEAFEKYAGHQAFVINNITYTYRQLSETVYKISTLINNREDKIIGIIAEDRLETYASILAVLISGKTYVILHPAYPRHRNRKIAELADIHLILYTKDIRVLNLDTEHIDFICTSELQEVVPSSSGIHSEKNENAYIIFTSGSTGEPKGVPISRNNLNAFYNAYSHLDWQLDENDRMLQMFELTFDVSIVSFLFPLPIGGCIYT
;
A
#
# COMPACT_ATOMS: atom_id res chain seq x y z
N MET A 1 19.67 23.45 -13.31
CA MET A 1 19.79 22.76 -12.00
C MET A 1 18.66 21.74 -11.98
N GLU A 2 18.97 20.47 -12.24
CA GLU A 2 18.06 19.38 -11.90
C GLU A 2 17.90 19.44 -10.38
N LYS A 3 16.71 19.81 -9.90
CA LYS A 3 16.35 19.63 -8.49
C LYS A 3 16.34 18.10 -8.29
N ASP A 4 17.05 17.64 -7.27
CA ASP A 4 17.05 16.25 -6.86
C ASP A 4 15.60 15.75 -6.82
N GLN A 5 15.32 14.81 -7.70
CA GLN A 5 13.97 14.22 -7.81
C GLN A 5 13.79 13.33 -6.59
N LYS A 6 12.90 13.72 -5.69
CA LYS A 6 12.67 13.01 -4.43
C LYS A 6 12.00 11.66 -4.70
N ASP A 7 12.53 10.62 -4.06
CA ASP A 7 11.87 9.30 -4.04
C ASP A 7 10.92 9.24 -2.85
N MET A 8 9.62 9.29 -3.12
CA MET A 8 8.57 9.30 -2.10
C MET A 8 8.69 8.15 -1.11
N ILE A 9 9.04 6.94 -1.57
CA ILE A 9 9.16 5.77 -0.69
C ILE A 9 10.34 5.92 0.26
N SER A 10 11.46 6.47 -0.20
CA SER A 10 12.61 6.77 0.65
C SER A 10 12.25 7.83 1.70
N GLU A 11 11.52 8.88 1.33
CA GLU A 11 11.06 9.90 2.29
C GLU A 11 10.07 9.33 3.33
N ILE A 12 9.19 8.38 2.95
CA ILE A 12 8.32 7.68 3.91
C ILE A 12 9.14 6.86 4.91
N ILE A 13 10.19 6.17 4.44
CA ILE A 13 11.08 5.40 5.33
C ILE A 13 11.80 6.33 6.32
N GLU A 14 12.31 7.47 5.88
CA GLU A 14 12.91 8.48 6.75
C GLU A 14 11.89 9.05 7.76
N ALA A 15 10.65 9.26 7.33
CA ALA A 15 9.58 9.73 8.19
C ALA A 15 9.23 8.75 9.32
N PHE A 16 9.40 7.45 9.15
CA PHE A 16 9.17 6.46 10.18
C PHE A 16 10.05 6.69 11.43
N GLU A 17 11.30 7.08 11.24
CA GLU A 17 12.21 7.41 12.34
C GLU A 17 12.00 8.83 12.83
N LYS A 18 11.94 9.79 11.91
CA LYS A 18 11.81 11.21 12.22
C LYS A 18 10.56 11.54 13.05
N TYR A 19 9.44 10.91 12.69
CA TYR A 19 8.13 11.17 13.30
C TYR A 19 7.62 10.00 14.15
N ALA A 20 8.50 9.11 14.63
CA ALA A 20 8.14 7.85 15.30
C ALA A 20 7.05 7.97 16.39
N GLY A 21 7.05 9.07 17.15
CA GLY A 21 6.07 9.34 18.20
C GLY A 21 4.80 10.08 17.73
N HIS A 22 4.77 10.59 16.51
CA HIS A 22 3.61 11.30 15.95
C HIS A 22 2.50 10.31 15.56
N GLN A 23 1.27 10.81 15.46
CA GLN A 23 0.13 10.06 14.95
C GLN A 23 0.29 9.88 13.43
N ALA A 24 0.26 8.66 12.96
CA ALA A 24 0.27 8.33 11.52
C ALA A 24 -1.14 8.09 11.00
N PHE A 25 -1.94 7.34 11.76
CA PHE A 25 -3.31 7.01 11.39
C PHE A 25 -4.26 7.13 12.57
N VAL A 26 -5.52 7.54 12.28
CA VAL A 26 -6.68 7.36 13.15
C VAL A 26 -7.71 6.54 12.36
N ILE A 27 -7.87 5.27 12.72
CA ILE A 27 -8.77 4.31 12.04
C ILE A 27 -9.80 3.84 13.04
N ASN A 28 -11.10 4.01 12.75
CA ASN A 28 -12.18 3.61 13.64
C ASN A 28 -12.01 4.14 15.09
N ASN A 29 -11.60 5.39 15.25
CA ASN A 29 -11.26 6.06 16.51
C ASN A 29 -10.06 5.45 17.27
N ILE A 30 -9.27 4.60 16.66
CA ILE A 30 -8.02 4.08 17.21
C ILE A 30 -6.86 4.83 16.59
N THR A 31 -6.01 5.42 17.44
CA THR A 31 -4.82 6.15 16.99
C THR A 31 -3.61 5.23 16.90
N TYR A 32 -2.88 5.32 15.79
CA TYR A 32 -1.65 4.60 15.54
C TYR A 32 -0.51 5.58 15.28
N THR A 33 0.64 5.37 15.90
CA THR A 33 1.84 6.18 15.69
C THR A 33 2.64 5.71 14.46
N TYR A 34 3.56 6.57 13.97
CA TYR A 34 4.53 6.19 12.93
C TYR A 34 5.38 4.98 13.34
N ARG A 35 5.72 4.85 14.62
CA ARG A 35 6.41 3.68 15.16
C ARG A 35 5.59 2.40 14.97
N GLN A 36 4.31 2.42 15.36
CA GLN A 36 3.42 1.25 15.20
C GLN A 36 3.21 0.91 13.73
N LEU A 37 3.07 1.93 12.87
CA LEU A 37 2.98 1.74 11.43
C LEU A 37 4.25 1.08 10.89
N SER A 38 5.43 1.62 11.18
CA SER A 38 6.70 1.10 10.69
C SER A 38 6.98 -0.32 11.16
N GLU A 39 6.71 -0.64 12.43
CA GLU A 39 6.85 -2.00 12.97
C GLU A 39 5.97 -3.00 12.19
N THR A 40 4.72 -2.62 11.88
CA THR A 40 3.80 -3.45 11.10
C THR A 40 4.30 -3.60 9.65
N VAL A 41 4.74 -2.50 9.03
CA VAL A 41 5.32 -2.49 7.67
C VAL A 41 6.52 -3.44 7.61
N TYR A 42 7.47 -3.33 8.53
CA TYR A 42 8.68 -4.16 8.50
C TYR A 42 8.41 -5.63 8.78
N LYS A 43 7.45 -5.97 9.64
CA LYS A 43 7.01 -7.37 9.82
C LYS A 43 6.50 -7.96 8.52
N ILE A 44 5.60 -7.24 7.82
CA ILE A 44 5.04 -7.69 6.54
C ILE A 44 6.15 -7.77 5.48
N SER A 45 7.02 -6.75 5.38
CA SER A 45 8.13 -6.75 4.44
C SER A 45 9.05 -7.95 4.62
N THR A 46 9.36 -8.33 5.87
CA THR A 46 10.20 -9.50 6.16
C THR A 46 9.61 -10.79 5.60
N LEU A 47 8.28 -10.94 5.62
CA LEU A 47 7.63 -12.12 5.07
C LEU A 47 7.61 -12.14 3.55
N ILE A 48 7.29 -11.01 2.92
CA ILE A 48 7.15 -10.96 1.47
C ILE A 48 8.49 -10.88 0.74
N ASN A 49 9.57 -10.42 1.40
CA ASN A 49 10.90 -10.33 0.79
C ASN A 49 11.51 -11.70 0.47
N ASN A 50 11.14 -12.73 1.22
CA ASN A 50 11.60 -14.10 1.01
C ASN A 50 10.82 -14.83 -0.12
N ARG A 51 9.92 -14.14 -0.81
CA ARG A 51 9.07 -14.71 -1.84
C ARG A 51 9.41 -14.12 -3.21
N GLU A 52 9.24 -14.94 -4.23
CA GLU A 52 9.49 -14.55 -5.63
C GLU A 52 8.32 -13.76 -6.25
N ASP A 53 7.15 -13.70 -5.57
CA ASP A 53 5.97 -13.00 -6.04
C ASP A 53 6.28 -11.54 -6.34
N LYS A 54 6.06 -11.11 -7.57
CA LYS A 54 6.29 -9.72 -8.01
C LYS A 54 5.07 -8.84 -7.83
N ILE A 55 3.87 -9.44 -7.96
CA ILE A 55 2.58 -8.77 -7.82
C ILE A 55 1.84 -9.39 -6.66
N ILE A 56 1.42 -8.56 -5.71
CA ILE A 56 0.78 -8.99 -4.47
C ILE A 56 -0.62 -8.39 -4.39
N GLY A 57 -1.62 -9.24 -4.22
CA GLY A 57 -2.98 -8.83 -3.91
C GLY A 57 -3.12 -8.36 -2.47
N ILE A 58 -3.90 -7.31 -2.24
CA ILE A 58 -4.20 -6.82 -0.89
C ILE A 58 -5.71 -6.66 -0.76
N ILE A 59 -6.33 -7.28 0.25
CA ILE A 59 -7.74 -7.07 0.54
C ILE A 59 -7.93 -5.71 1.20
N ALA A 60 -8.80 -4.87 0.61
CA ALA A 60 -9.11 -3.55 1.13
C ALA A 60 -10.02 -3.66 2.36
N GLU A 61 -9.46 -3.49 3.53
CA GLU A 61 -10.18 -3.34 4.80
C GLU A 61 -9.70 -2.07 5.50
N ASP A 62 -10.57 -1.44 6.28
CA ASP A 62 -10.21 -0.22 7.00
C ASP A 62 -9.48 -0.57 8.31
N ARG A 63 -8.20 -0.94 8.16
CA ARG A 63 -7.29 -1.37 9.22
C ARG A 63 -5.86 -0.91 8.94
N LEU A 64 -5.09 -0.72 10.02
CA LEU A 64 -3.67 -0.35 9.90
C LEU A 64 -2.90 -1.33 9.02
N GLU A 65 -3.14 -2.63 9.17
CA GLU A 65 -2.45 -3.69 8.44
C GLU A 65 -2.67 -3.62 6.94
N THR A 66 -3.81 -3.09 6.46
CA THR A 66 -4.06 -2.87 5.04
C THR A 66 -3.12 -1.79 4.48
N TYR A 67 -3.04 -0.64 5.15
CA TYR A 67 -2.14 0.45 4.75
C TYR A 67 -0.67 0.05 4.90
N ALA A 68 -0.35 -0.66 5.99
CA ALA A 68 0.99 -1.22 6.19
C ALA A 68 1.37 -2.25 5.13
N SER A 69 0.42 -3.05 4.64
CA SER A 69 0.64 -4.01 3.53
C SER A 69 1.00 -3.29 2.24
N ILE A 70 0.28 -2.21 1.91
CA ILE A 70 0.58 -1.39 0.72
C ILE A 70 2.02 -0.83 0.82
N LEU A 71 2.37 -0.24 1.97
CA LEU A 71 3.71 0.30 2.20
C LEU A 71 4.78 -0.80 2.17
N ALA A 72 4.53 -1.95 2.78
CA ALA A 72 5.45 -3.08 2.78
C ALA A 72 5.74 -3.58 1.35
N VAL A 73 4.71 -3.69 0.51
CA VAL A 73 4.86 -4.10 -0.90
C VAL A 73 5.68 -3.05 -1.67
N LEU A 74 5.39 -1.77 -1.48
CA LEU A 74 6.13 -0.68 -2.13
C LEU A 74 7.60 -0.63 -1.71
N ILE A 75 7.89 -0.75 -0.40
CA ILE A 75 9.25 -0.75 0.17
C ILE A 75 10.03 -1.98 -0.29
N SER A 76 9.37 -3.12 -0.40
CA SER A 76 9.95 -4.37 -0.91
C SER A 76 10.21 -4.37 -2.43
N GLY A 77 9.97 -3.27 -3.12
CA GLY A 77 10.19 -3.17 -4.56
C GLY A 77 9.17 -3.94 -5.40
N LYS A 78 8.06 -4.38 -4.81
CA LYS A 78 7.02 -5.18 -5.47
C LYS A 78 5.83 -4.30 -5.92
N THR A 79 4.89 -4.89 -6.64
CA THR A 79 3.68 -4.23 -7.18
C THR A 79 2.46 -4.68 -6.40
N TYR A 80 1.59 -3.78 -5.98
CA TYR A 80 0.33 -4.18 -5.35
C TYR A 80 -0.88 -4.04 -6.26
N VAL A 81 -1.89 -4.86 -5.97
CA VAL A 81 -3.24 -4.79 -6.56
C VAL A 81 -4.25 -4.87 -5.43
N ILE A 82 -5.19 -3.94 -5.39
CA ILE A 82 -6.25 -3.95 -4.38
C ILE A 82 -7.42 -4.84 -4.85
N LEU A 83 -7.84 -5.75 -3.98
CA LEU A 83 -9.04 -6.56 -4.11
C LEU A 83 -10.08 -6.07 -3.11
N HIS A 84 -11.27 -5.69 -3.58
CA HIS A 84 -12.28 -5.12 -2.71
C HIS A 84 -13.29 -6.18 -2.24
N PRO A 85 -13.52 -6.34 -0.92
CA PRO A 85 -14.37 -7.41 -0.38
C PRO A 85 -15.84 -7.28 -0.82
N ALA A 86 -16.32 -6.07 -1.12
CA ALA A 86 -17.69 -5.86 -1.61
C ALA A 86 -17.86 -6.08 -3.12
N TYR A 87 -16.78 -6.31 -3.86
CA TYR A 87 -16.90 -6.61 -5.29
C TYR A 87 -17.45 -8.03 -5.50
N PRO A 88 -18.21 -8.27 -6.59
CA PRO A 88 -18.64 -9.61 -6.97
C PRO A 88 -17.42 -10.55 -7.08
N ARG A 89 -17.58 -11.78 -6.60
CA ARG A 89 -16.52 -12.81 -6.59
C ARG A 89 -15.82 -12.98 -7.94
N HIS A 90 -16.61 -13.06 -9.01
CA HIS A 90 -16.09 -13.22 -10.36
C HIS A 90 -15.18 -12.05 -10.78
N ARG A 91 -15.44 -10.82 -10.27
CA ARG A 91 -14.62 -9.64 -10.55
C ARG A 91 -13.26 -9.75 -9.85
N ASN A 92 -13.22 -10.04 -8.55
CA ASN A 92 -11.95 -10.20 -7.83
C ASN A 92 -11.13 -11.38 -8.38
N ARG A 93 -11.79 -12.49 -8.72
CA ARG A 93 -11.14 -13.62 -9.39
C ARG A 93 -10.52 -13.19 -10.72
N LYS A 94 -11.27 -12.50 -11.56
CA LYS A 94 -10.78 -12.01 -12.84
C LYS A 94 -9.62 -11.03 -12.71
N ILE A 95 -9.65 -10.15 -11.71
CA ILE A 95 -8.54 -9.26 -11.38
C ILE A 95 -7.30 -10.07 -10.98
N ALA A 96 -7.45 -11.06 -10.11
CA ALA A 96 -6.35 -11.91 -9.66
C ALA A 96 -5.71 -12.69 -10.83
N GLU A 97 -6.53 -13.25 -11.72
CA GLU A 97 -6.07 -13.95 -12.93
C GLU A 97 -5.33 -12.99 -13.89
N LEU A 98 -5.91 -11.82 -14.19
CA LEU A 98 -5.33 -10.86 -15.14
C LEU A 98 -4.02 -10.23 -14.62
N ALA A 99 -3.89 -10.09 -13.33
CA ALA A 99 -2.68 -9.56 -12.69
C ALA A 99 -1.66 -10.63 -12.31
N ASP A 100 -1.95 -11.91 -12.56
CA ASP A 100 -1.07 -13.05 -12.20
C ASP A 100 -0.71 -13.04 -10.71
N ILE A 101 -1.73 -12.92 -9.84
CA ILE A 101 -1.55 -12.86 -8.39
C ILE A 101 -1.45 -14.26 -7.82
N HIS A 102 -0.33 -14.56 -7.16
CA HIS A 102 -0.09 -15.83 -6.44
C HIS A 102 0.00 -15.64 -4.92
N LEU A 103 0.03 -14.40 -4.42
CA LEU A 103 0.01 -14.08 -3.00
C LEU A 103 -1.01 -12.98 -2.71
N ILE A 104 -1.85 -13.21 -1.69
CA ILE A 104 -2.80 -12.22 -1.18
C ILE A 104 -2.56 -11.96 0.31
N LEU A 105 -2.43 -10.68 0.67
CA LEU A 105 -2.41 -10.21 2.04
C LEU A 105 -3.83 -9.82 2.47
N TYR A 106 -4.23 -10.27 3.67
CA TYR A 106 -5.55 -9.96 4.24
C TYR A 106 -5.44 -9.72 5.75
N THR A 107 -6.46 -9.08 6.35
CA THR A 107 -6.38 -8.72 7.78
C THR A 107 -7.32 -9.52 8.66
N LYS A 108 -8.48 -9.96 8.19
CA LYS A 108 -9.50 -10.55 9.06
C LYS A 108 -10.12 -11.83 8.51
N ASP A 109 -10.84 -11.76 7.44
CA ASP A 109 -11.61 -12.90 6.92
C ASP A 109 -11.44 -13.09 5.42
N ILE A 110 -10.65 -14.09 5.06
CA ILE A 110 -10.41 -14.46 3.66
C ILE A 110 -11.67 -14.99 2.97
N ARG A 111 -12.61 -15.57 3.72
CA ARG A 111 -13.84 -16.16 3.15
C ARG A 111 -14.69 -15.13 2.42
N VAL A 112 -14.50 -13.84 2.74
CA VAL A 112 -15.18 -12.72 2.07
C VAL A 112 -14.92 -12.72 0.57
N LEU A 113 -13.71 -13.08 0.12
CA LEU A 113 -13.39 -13.12 -1.32
C LEU A 113 -13.87 -14.36 -2.02
N ASN A 114 -13.97 -15.51 -1.31
CA ASN A 114 -14.31 -16.81 -1.87
C ASN A 114 -13.69 -17.05 -3.26
N LEU A 115 -12.40 -16.78 -3.34
CA LEU A 115 -11.57 -17.06 -4.51
C LEU A 115 -11.31 -18.58 -4.58
N ASP A 116 -11.23 -19.11 -5.79
CA ASP A 116 -10.74 -20.46 -6.02
C ASP A 116 -9.23 -20.46 -5.80
N THR A 117 -8.77 -21.19 -4.78
CA THR A 117 -7.48 -20.90 -4.13
C THR A 117 -6.38 -21.91 -4.43
N GLU A 118 -6.56 -22.80 -5.42
CA GLU A 118 -5.59 -23.88 -5.67
C GLU A 118 -4.16 -23.37 -5.98
N HIS A 119 -4.01 -22.11 -6.39
CA HIS A 119 -2.71 -21.54 -6.80
C HIS A 119 -2.39 -20.19 -6.14
N ILE A 120 -3.13 -19.79 -5.11
CA ILE A 120 -2.93 -18.52 -4.42
C ILE A 120 -2.63 -18.78 -2.94
N ASP A 121 -1.50 -18.29 -2.48
CA ASP A 121 -1.15 -18.26 -1.06
C ASP A 121 -1.79 -17.05 -0.36
N PHE A 122 -2.08 -17.21 0.93
CA PHE A 122 -2.72 -16.19 1.75
C PHE A 122 -1.95 -15.96 3.03
N ILE A 123 -1.67 -14.69 3.35
CA ILE A 123 -1.02 -14.28 4.60
C ILE A 123 -1.95 -13.37 5.38
N CYS A 124 -2.29 -13.79 6.62
CA CYS A 124 -3.03 -12.95 7.57
C CYS A 124 -2.08 -11.96 8.23
N THR A 125 -2.22 -10.67 7.92
CA THR A 125 -1.30 -9.64 8.41
C THR A 125 -1.62 -9.14 9.82
N SER A 126 -2.80 -9.45 10.36
CA SER A 126 -3.14 -9.16 11.75
C SER A 126 -2.60 -10.19 12.76
N GLU A 127 -2.05 -11.31 12.29
CA GLU A 127 -1.57 -12.42 13.14
C GLU A 127 -0.03 -12.55 13.18
N LEU A 128 0.69 -11.49 12.80
CA LEU A 128 2.16 -11.50 12.67
C LEU A 128 2.91 -11.24 13.99
N GLN A 129 2.48 -11.80 15.12
CA GLN A 129 3.05 -11.49 16.43
C GLN A 129 4.49 -12.02 16.63
N GLU A 130 4.85 -13.13 15.97
CA GLU A 130 6.15 -13.78 16.10
C GLU A 130 7.23 -13.30 15.13
N VAL A 131 6.86 -12.41 14.19
CA VAL A 131 7.82 -11.93 13.19
C VAL A 131 8.67 -10.80 13.77
N VAL A 132 9.99 -11.01 13.81
CA VAL A 132 10.93 -9.95 14.20
C VAL A 132 11.07 -8.97 13.03
N PRO A 133 10.77 -7.68 13.24
CA PRO A 133 10.90 -6.70 12.18
C PRO A 133 12.36 -6.55 11.73
N SER A 134 12.59 -6.49 10.42
CA SER A 134 13.90 -6.21 9.86
C SER A 134 13.81 -5.04 8.87
N SER A 135 14.59 -4.01 9.13
CA SER A 135 14.74 -2.85 8.22
C SER A 135 15.66 -3.13 7.03
N SER A 136 16.29 -4.33 6.98
CA SER A 136 17.30 -4.67 5.98
C SER A 136 16.77 -5.07 4.60
N GLY A 137 15.49 -4.84 4.32
CA GLY A 137 14.78 -5.36 3.15
C GLY A 137 14.47 -4.35 2.04
N ILE A 138 15.26 -3.29 1.86
CA ILE A 138 15.14 -2.46 0.64
C ILE A 138 15.83 -3.22 -0.48
N HIS A 139 15.06 -3.97 -1.29
CA HIS A 139 15.62 -4.71 -2.41
C HIS A 139 16.14 -3.77 -3.49
N SER A 140 17.34 -4.12 -4.01
CA SER A 140 17.99 -3.39 -5.12
C SER A 140 17.29 -3.59 -6.47
N GLU A 141 16.55 -4.68 -6.65
CA GLU A 141 15.77 -4.94 -7.86
C GLU A 141 14.31 -4.56 -7.60
N LYS A 142 13.95 -3.35 -7.98
CA LYS A 142 12.57 -2.86 -7.91
C LYS A 142 11.80 -3.23 -9.17
N ASN A 143 10.59 -3.76 -9.04
CA ASN A 143 9.65 -3.82 -10.14
C ASN A 143 9.44 -2.41 -10.71
N GLU A 144 9.28 -2.32 -12.02
CA GLU A 144 8.97 -1.05 -12.67
C GLU A 144 7.66 -0.46 -12.13
N ASN A 145 6.64 -1.31 -11.93
CA ASN A 145 5.32 -0.88 -11.47
C ASN A 145 5.25 -0.79 -9.94
N ALA A 146 4.62 0.30 -9.45
CA ALA A 146 4.26 0.47 -8.05
C ALA A 146 2.95 -0.24 -7.75
N TYR A 147 1.94 -0.05 -8.59
CA TYR A 147 0.62 -0.66 -8.44
C TYR A 147 -0.11 -0.81 -9.77
N ILE A 148 -1.20 -1.61 -9.75
CA ILE A 148 -2.12 -1.75 -10.88
C ILE A 148 -3.53 -1.47 -10.38
N ILE A 149 -4.20 -0.48 -10.98
CA ILE A 149 -5.62 -0.18 -10.73
C ILE A 149 -6.47 -0.82 -11.81
N PHE A 150 -7.54 -1.49 -11.41
CA PHE A 150 -8.48 -2.12 -12.32
C PHE A 150 -9.74 -1.27 -12.50
N THR A 151 -9.97 -0.81 -13.71
CA THR A 151 -11.16 -0.07 -14.12
C THR A 151 -12.19 -0.97 -14.80
N SER A 152 -13.46 -0.56 -14.83
CA SER A 152 -14.48 -1.23 -15.66
C SER A 152 -14.19 -0.89 -17.11
N GLY A 153 -13.70 -1.86 -17.89
CA GLY A 153 -13.54 -1.70 -19.33
C GLY A 153 -14.88 -1.47 -20.04
N SER A 154 -14.87 -0.85 -21.21
CA SER A 154 -16.06 -0.63 -22.06
C SER A 154 -16.78 -1.92 -22.46
N THR A 155 -16.11 -3.06 -22.36
CA THR A 155 -16.63 -4.41 -22.63
C THR A 155 -17.21 -5.10 -21.39
N GLY A 156 -17.20 -4.43 -20.23
CA GLY A 156 -17.61 -5.01 -18.94
C GLY A 156 -16.51 -5.82 -18.21
N GLU A 157 -15.43 -6.17 -18.89
CA GLU A 157 -14.29 -6.87 -18.29
C GLU A 157 -13.35 -5.88 -17.60
N PRO A 158 -12.76 -6.27 -16.44
CA PRO A 158 -11.77 -5.44 -15.76
C PRO A 158 -10.54 -5.20 -16.64
N LYS A 159 -10.07 -3.94 -16.69
CA LYS A 159 -8.83 -3.56 -17.38
C LYS A 159 -7.83 -3.03 -16.37
N GLY A 160 -6.67 -3.67 -16.26
CA GLY A 160 -5.57 -3.22 -15.42
C GLY A 160 -4.81 -2.06 -16.05
N VAL A 161 -4.60 -1.01 -15.27
CA VAL A 161 -3.78 0.16 -15.61
C VAL A 161 -2.56 0.15 -14.68
N PRO A 162 -1.38 -0.25 -15.16
CA PRO A 162 -0.17 -0.23 -14.36
C PRO A 162 0.34 1.21 -14.20
N ILE A 163 0.71 1.55 -12.97
CA ILE A 163 1.37 2.82 -12.64
C ILE A 163 2.79 2.52 -12.20
N SER A 164 3.76 3.07 -12.93
CA SER A 164 5.16 2.85 -12.63
C SER A 164 5.59 3.66 -11.40
N ARG A 165 6.71 3.23 -10.78
CA ARG A 165 7.35 3.99 -9.69
C ARG A 165 7.77 5.39 -10.14
N ASN A 166 8.22 5.50 -11.40
CA ASN A 166 8.55 6.80 -11.99
C ASN A 166 7.32 7.70 -12.13
N ASN A 167 6.16 7.15 -12.54
CA ASN A 167 4.91 7.91 -12.60
C ASN A 167 4.49 8.37 -11.20
N LEU A 168 4.56 7.48 -10.20
CA LEU A 168 4.21 7.80 -8.82
C LEU A 168 5.11 8.91 -8.26
N ASN A 169 6.44 8.81 -8.46
CA ASN A 169 7.39 9.83 -8.03
C ASN A 169 7.21 11.15 -8.78
N ALA A 170 6.96 11.12 -10.09
CA ALA A 170 6.68 12.33 -10.87
C ALA A 170 5.43 13.05 -10.35
N PHE A 171 4.38 12.30 -10.04
CA PHE A 171 3.15 12.85 -9.48
C PHE A 171 3.37 13.43 -8.07
N TYR A 172 4.08 12.70 -7.19
CA TYR A 172 4.44 13.17 -5.86
C TYR A 172 5.26 14.47 -5.93
N ASN A 173 6.27 14.52 -6.80
CA ASN A 173 7.08 15.73 -6.98
C ASN A 173 6.25 16.90 -7.50
N ALA A 174 5.34 16.67 -8.45
CA ALA A 174 4.44 17.72 -8.94
C ALA A 174 3.52 18.23 -7.82
N TYR A 175 2.96 17.33 -7.02
CA TYR A 175 2.09 17.65 -5.88
C TYR A 175 2.84 18.46 -4.82
N SER A 176 4.07 18.10 -4.46
CA SER A 176 4.87 18.80 -3.46
C SER A 176 5.27 20.23 -3.88
N HIS A 177 5.16 20.56 -5.17
CA HIS A 177 5.42 21.91 -5.69
C HIS A 177 4.18 22.84 -5.66
N LEU A 178 3.01 22.33 -5.24
CA LEU A 178 1.78 23.15 -5.19
C LEU A 178 1.73 24.13 -4.01
N ASP A 179 2.80 24.24 -3.23
CA ASP A 179 2.95 25.18 -2.09
C ASP A 179 1.77 25.15 -1.10
N TRP A 180 1.33 23.96 -0.75
CA TRP A 180 0.23 23.74 0.17
C TRP A 180 0.60 24.05 1.63
N GLN A 181 1.88 24.34 1.91
CA GLN A 181 2.43 24.59 3.24
C GLN A 181 2.05 23.51 4.27
N LEU A 182 2.00 22.25 3.82
CA LEU A 182 1.66 21.12 4.68
C LEU A 182 2.83 20.76 5.59
N ASP A 183 2.51 20.43 6.85
CA ASP A 183 3.48 20.01 7.87
C ASP A 183 3.00 18.79 8.69
N GLU A 184 3.77 18.42 9.70
CA GLU A 184 3.48 17.29 10.58
C GLU A 184 2.24 17.46 11.48
N ASN A 185 1.65 18.65 11.52
CA ASN A 185 0.41 18.92 12.27
C ASN A 185 -0.85 18.73 11.40
N ASP A 186 -0.67 18.56 10.09
CA ASP A 186 -1.79 18.42 9.17
C ASP A 186 -2.48 17.05 9.28
N ARG A 187 -3.76 17.09 8.98
CA ARG A 187 -4.65 15.91 8.98
C ARG A 187 -5.29 15.74 7.62
N MET A 188 -5.11 14.57 7.04
CA MET A 188 -5.70 14.21 5.75
C MET A 188 -6.83 13.20 5.94
N LEU A 189 -7.98 13.47 5.33
CA LEU A 189 -9.09 12.51 5.32
C LEU A 189 -8.93 11.54 4.15
N GLN A 190 -8.77 10.25 4.47
CA GLN A 190 -8.83 9.16 3.51
C GLN A 190 -10.26 8.62 3.43
N MET A 191 -11.03 9.12 2.48
CA MET A 191 -12.44 8.75 2.28
C MET A 191 -12.69 8.00 0.96
N PHE A 192 -11.65 7.76 0.19
CA PHE A 192 -11.75 7.12 -1.12
C PHE A 192 -11.47 5.62 -1.02
N GLU A 193 -12.17 4.82 -1.81
CA GLU A 193 -11.84 3.40 -1.91
C GLU A 193 -10.40 3.22 -2.43
N LEU A 194 -9.64 2.32 -1.82
CA LEU A 194 -8.25 2.02 -2.20
C LEU A 194 -8.10 1.46 -3.62
N THR A 195 -9.22 1.09 -4.25
CA THR A 195 -9.28 0.68 -5.66
C THR A 195 -9.22 1.84 -6.65
N PHE A 196 -9.26 3.10 -6.17
CA PHE A 196 -9.16 4.31 -6.99
C PHE A 196 -7.85 5.05 -6.72
N ASP A 197 -7.27 5.62 -7.77
CA ASP A 197 -5.98 6.34 -7.73
C ASP A 197 -5.99 7.59 -6.83
N VAL A 198 -7.13 8.24 -6.68
CA VAL A 198 -7.28 9.39 -5.78
C VAL A 198 -6.94 9.04 -4.31
N SER A 199 -7.09 7.78 -3.90
CA SER A 199 -6.69 7.32 -2.56
C SER A 199 -5.20 7.51 -2.30
N ILE A 200 -4.37 7.44 -3.34
CA ILE A 200 -2.91 7.60 -3.25
C ILE A 200 -2.53 8.95 -2.64
N VAL A 201 -3.20 10.03 -3.08
CA VAL A 201 -2.95 11.37 -2.55
C VAL A 201 -3.31 11.46 -1.07
N SER A 202 -4.45 10.87 -0.70
CA SER A 202 -4.98 11.04 0.65
C SER A 202 -4.27 10.20 1.72
N PHE A 203 -3.57 9.10 1.37
CA PHE A 203 -2.87 8.32 2.40
C PHE A 203 -1.35 8.23 2.21
N LEU A 204 -0.82 8.23 0.97
CA LEU A 204 0.64 8.15 0.79
C LEU A 204 1.33 9.51 0.94
N PHE A 205 0.75 10.57 0.40
CA PHE A 205 1.41 11.88 0.33
C PHE A 205 1.56 12.60 1.68
N PRO A 206 0.69 12.42 2.69
CA PRO A 206 0.93 12.97 4.01
C PRO A 206 2.07 12.31 4.78
N LEU A 207 2.42 11.05 4.47
CA LEU A 207 3.39 10.29 5.25
C LEU A 207 4.82 10.88 5.25
N PRO A 208 5.38 11.34 4.12
CA PRO A 208 6.72 11.95 4.10
C PRO A 208 6.88 13.18 4.99
N ILE A 209 5.80 13.93 5.20
CA ILE A 209 5.81 15.16 6.00
C ILE A 209 5.43 14.97 7.47
N GLY A 210 5.11 13.74 7.89
CA GLY A 210 4.71 13.46 9.28
C GLY A 210 3.22 13.69 9.55
N GLY A 211 2.40 13.92 8.52
CA GLY A 211 0.97 14.16 8.65
C GLY A 211 0.19 12.94 9.14
N CYS A 212 -1.02 13.16 9.66
CA CYS A 212 -1.90 12.13 10.20
C CYS A 212 -3.06 11.84 9.25
N ILE A 213 -3.32 10.57 8.95
CA ILE A 213 -4.40 10.12 8.08
C ILE A 213 -5.59 9.66 8.94
N TYR A 214 -6.78 10.17 8.62
CA TYR A 214 -8.07 9.78 9.22
C TYR A 214 -8.89 8.97 8.21
N THR A 215 -9.44 7.84 8.65
CA THR A 215 -10.35 7.00 7.84
C THR A 215 -11.73 6.90 8.46
#